data_3e6a8a6d4d53791fd7e84c6a4a9fce65
#
_entry.id   3e6a8a6d4d53791fd7e84c6a4a9fce65
#
_cell.length_a   1.000
_cell.length_b   1.000
_cell.length_c   1.000
_cell.angle_alpha   90.00
_cell.angle_beta   90.00
_cell.angle_gamma   90.00
#
_symmetry.space_group_name_H-M   'P 1'
#
loop_
_entity.id
_entity.type
_entity.pdbx_description
1 polymer ?
#
loop_
_entity_poly.entity_id
_entity_poly.type
_entity_poly.pdbx_seq_one_letter_code
_entity_poly.pdbx_strand_id
1 'polypeptide(L)'
;MLFSGFISCKAYDSDYGVYIGSNPEDIDPEFLPQTIVIDAQYFSEDEIHSLKEEGHTVYTYINLGSIETFRDYYKQYESLTLGTYENWEDEKWVDVSDKNWRKFFSDKADELIGKGVDGFFVDNCDVYYNYQTEEIYNGVSEMLKDLKSKDTYVLINGGDTFVLEYLDRNGSLDDVLDGVNQESVYTSINWDDESFGVNDAEEREYFTNYLDRVMADGKDAYALEYATDRKIADKALEYAKEKGYGVYVSDSLELN
;
A
#
# COMPACT_ATOMS: atom_id res chain seq x y z
N MET A 1 -21.10 -34.37 -5.80
CA MET A 1 -21.16 -33.46 -4.64
C MET A 1 -19.74 -33.25 -4.18
N LEU A 2 -19.09 -32.24 -4.74
CA LEU A 2 -17.75 -31.82 -4.32
C LEU A 2 -17.97 -30.69 -3.31
N PHE A 3 -17.65 -30.94 -2.07
CA PHE A 3 -17.55 -29.90 -1.04
C PHE A 3 -16.30 -29.10 -1.36
N SER A 4 -16.49 -27.90 -1.93
CA SER A 4 -15.51 -26.84 -1.90
C SER A 4 -15.37 -26.42 -0.45
N GLY A 5 -14.28 -26.82 0.19
CA GLY A 5 -13.96 -26.35 1.53
C GLY A 5 -13.54 -24.90 1.43
N PHE A 6 -14.40 -24.00 1.85
CA PHE A 6 -13.97 -22.67 2.24
C PHE A 6 -13.00 -22.82 3.41
N ILE A 7 -11.74 -22.63 3.16
CA ILE A 7 -10.77 -22.41 4.22
C ILE A 7 -11.04 -21.00 4.69
N SER A 8 -11.87 -20.88 5.74
CA SER A 8 -12.04 -19.63 6.47
C SER A 8 -10.65 -19.21 6.95
N CYS A 9 -10.04 -18.26 6.30
CA CYS A 9 -8.92 -17.53 6.86
C CYS A 9 -9.43 -16.94 8.18
N LYS A 10 -8.97 -17.47 9.32
CA LYS A 10 -9.27 -16.83 10.60
C LYS A 10 -8.56 -15.49 10.52
N ALA A 11 -9.34 -14.42 10.48
CA ALA A 11 -8.81 -13.08 10.70
C ALA A 11 -7.92 -13.15 11.95
N TYR A 12 -6.66 -12.85 11.78
CA TYR A 12 -5.80 -12.60 12.91
C TYR A 12 -6.37 -11.36 13.62
N ASP A 13 -6.25 -11.30 14.94
CA ASP A 13 -6.76 -10.19 15.78
C ASP A 13 -5.96 -8.90 15.47
N SER A 14 -6.19 -8.34 14.29
CA SER A 14 -5.56 -7.15 13.74
C SER A 14 -6.65 -6.15 13.37
N ASP A 15 -6.43 -4.90 13.75
CA ASP A 15 -7.33 -3.81 13.39
C ASP A 15 -7.09 -3.27 11.95
N TYR A 16 -6.23 -3.92 11.17
CA TYR A 16 -5.79 -3.52 9.84
C TYR A 16 -5.78 -4.68 8.86
N GLY A 17 -6.19 -4.44 7.61
CA GLY A 17 -6.16 -5.45 6.54
C GLY A 17 -6.09 -4.84 5.14
N VAL A 18 -5.47 -5.55 4.21
CA VAL A 18 -5.25 -5.13 2.82
C VAL A 18 -5.93 -6.11 1.87
N TYR A 19 -6.90 -5.63 1.10
CA TYR A 19 -7.79 -6.40 0.22
C TYR A 19 -7.90 -5.77 -1.16
N ILE A 20 -6.76 -5.35 -1.73
CA ILE A 20 -6.73 -4.62 -3.01
C ILE A 20 -7.08 -5.49 -4.23
N GLY A 21 -6.97 -6.81 -4.11
CA GLY A 21 -7.38 -7.77 -5.13
C GLY A 21 -8.84 -8.22 -5.02
N SER A 22 -9.58 -7.81 -3.98
CA SER A 22 -10.97 -8.23 -3.77
C SER A 22 -11.95 -7.38 -4.56
N ASN A 23 -13.00 -8.03 -5.10
CA ASN A 23 -14.18 -7.32 -5.60
C ASN A 23 -15.22 -7.16 -4.47
N PRO A 24 -16.21 -6.25 -4.63
CA PRO A 24 -17.25 -6.04 -3.62
C PRO A 24 -17.98 -7.31 -3.18
N GLU A 25 -18.24 -8.23 -4.11
CA GLU A 25 -18.92 -9.51 -3.84
C GLU A 25 -18.10 -10.53 -3.06
N ASP A 26 -16.78 -10.35 -2.99
CA ASP A 26 -15.86 -11.25 -2.28
C ASP A 26 -15.67 -10.84 -0.82
N ILE A 27 -16.09 -9.63 -0.46
CA ILE A 27 -15.93 -9.04 0.86
C ILE A 27 -17.15 -9.33 1.74
N ASP A 28 -16.92 -9.97 2.91
CA ASP A 28 -17.91 -10.12 3.96
C ASP A 28 -17.56 -9.17 5.12
N PRO A 29 -18.30 -8.08 5.32
CA PRO A 29 -17.97 -7.06 6.32
C PRO A 29 -17.88 -7.58 7.75
N GLU A 30 -18.61 -8.65 8.10
CA GLU A 30 -18.59 -9.24 9.45
C GLU A 30 -17.17 -9.74 9.85
N PHE A 31 -16.32 -10.04 8.86
CA PHE A 31 -14.97 -10.60 9.09
C PHE A 31 -13.84 -9.62 8.82
N LEU A 32 -14.16 -8.38 8.44
CA LEU A 32 -13.14 -7.36 8.17
C LEU A 32 -12.64 -6.70 9.46
N PRO A 33 -11.36 -6.29 9.51
CA PRO A 33 -10.83 -5.45 10.58
C PRO A 33 -11.39 -4.02 10.52
N GLN A 34 -11.11 -3.23 11.55
CA GLN A 34 -11.60 -1.86 11.62
C GLN A 34 -11.08 -0.98 10.47
N THR A 35 -9.81 -1.11 10.12
CA THR A 35 -9.20 -0.37 9.01
C THR A 35 -8.93 -1.31 7.85
N ILE A 36 -9.47 -1.00 6.69
CA ILE A 36 -9.32 -1.80 5.47
C ILE A 36 -8.76 -0.96 4.33
N VAL A 37 -7.94 -1.61 3.52
CA VAL A 37 -7.45 -1.07 2.25
C VAL A 37 -8.08 -1.88 1.12
N ILE A 38 -8.77 -1.21 0.20
CA ILE A 38 -9.38 -1.80 -1.00
C ILE A 38 -8.93 -1.05 -2.25
N ASP A 39 -9.15 -1.57 -3.44
CA ASP A 39 -9.09 -0.75 -4.66
C ASP A 39 -10.48 -0.19 -4.97
N ALA A 40 -10.77 1.00 -4.44
CA ALA A 40 -12.07 1.65 -4.59
C ALA A 40 -12.43 2.03 -6.04
N GLN A 41 -11.54 1.82 -7.01
CA GLN A 41 -11.87 1.95 -8.42
C GLN A 41 -12.92 0.91 -8.85
N TYR A 42 -12.92 -0.27 -8.20
CA TYR A 42 -13.87 -1.36 -8.45
C TYR A 42 -15.14 -1.29 -7.60
N PHE A 43 -15.21 -0.38 -6.63
CA PHE A 43 -16.35 -0.21 -5.73
C PHE A 43 -17.21 0.99 -6.12
N SER A 44 -18.52 0.86 -5.97
CA SER A 44 -19.45 1.98 -6.04
C SER A 44 -19.44 2.83 -4.76
N GLU A 45 -19.98 4.04 -4.83
CA GLU A 45 -20.19 4.91 -3.66
C GLU A 45 -21.07 4.23 -2.59
N ASP A 46 -22.14 3.53 -2.99
CA ASP A 46 -23.05 2.83 -2.08
C ASP A 46 -22.34 1.69 -1.33
N GLU A 47 -21.46 0.93 -1.99
CA GLU A 47 -20.69 -0.15 -1.36
C GLU A 47 -19.67 0.40 -0.36
N ILE A 48 -18.97 1.46 -0.67
CA ILE A 48 -18.03 2.13 0.26
C ILE A 48 -18.82 2.69 1.46
N HIS A 49 -19.98 3.31 1.21
CA HIS A 49 -20.83 3.82 2.27
C HIS A 49 -21.32 2.71 3.21
N SER A 50 -21.70 1.56 2.66
CA SER A 50 -22.10 0.39 3.46
C SER A 50 -21.00 -0.09 4.40
N LEU A 51 -19.75 -0.21 3.91
CA LEU A 51 -18.59 -0.57 4.74
C LEU A 51 -18.38 0.43 5.89
N LYS A 52 -18.55 1.70 5.61
CA LYS A 52 -18.43 2.76 6.64
C LYS A 52 -19.58 2.75 7.65
N GLU A 53 -20.81 2.44 7.24
CA GLU A 53 -21.95 2.28 8.16
C GLU A 53 -21.77 1.10 9.11
N GLU A 54 -21.03 0.07 8.71
CA GLU A 54 -20.66 -1.07 9.55
C GLU A 54 -19.47 -0.78 10.49
N GLY A 55 -18.87 0.41 10.38
CA GLY A 55 -17.86 0.93 11.30
C GLY A 55 -16.42 0.82 10.79
N HIS A 56 -16.24 0.46 9.51
CA HIS A 56 -14.90 0.38 8.92
C HIS A 56 -14.37 1.75 8.53
N THR A 57 -13.06 1.93 8.70
CA THR A 57 -12.27 3.01 8.08
C THR A 57 -11.76 2.48 6.74
N VAL A 58 -12.11 3.14 5.65
CA VAL A 58 -11.83 2.66 4.30
C VAL A 58 -10.73 3.49 3.64
N TYR A 59 -9.55 2.91 3.47
CA TYR A 59 -8.49 3.48 2.63
C TYR A 59 -8.55 2.85 1.24
N THR A 60 -8.12 3.60 0.23
CA THR A 60 -8.08 3.09 -1.13
C THR A 60 -6.66 3.06 -1.69
N TYR A 61 -6.34 1.97 -2.38
CA TYR A 61 -5.18 1.88 -3.24
C TYR A 61 -5.19 3.01 -4.29
N ILE A 62 -4.06 3.63 -4.48
CA ILE A 62 -3.77 4.54 -5.59
C ILE A 62 -2.30 4.41 -5.99
N ASN A 63 -2.05 4.23 -7.27
CA ASN A 63 -0.69 4.07 -7.79
C ASN A 63 -0.09 5.42 -8.17
N LEU A 64 0.98 5.83 -7.47
CA LEU A 64 1.65 7.10 -7.69
C LEU A 64 2.73 7.00 -8.76
N GLY A 65 3.59 5.99 -8.65
CA GLY A 65 4.87 5.90 -9.38
C GLY A 65 4.87 4.95 -10.55
N SER A 66 3.81 4.19 -10.75
CA SER A 66 3.67 3.30 -11.89
C SER A 66 2.27 3.34 -12.49
N ILE A 67 2.07 2.62 -13.58
CA ILE A 67 0.78 2.49 -14.26
C ILE A 67 0.59 1.05 -14.72
N GLU A 68 -0.55 0.46 -14.35
CA GLU A 68 -0.94 -0.88 -14.77
C GLU A 68 -1.52 -0.86 -16.19
N THR A 69 -1.04 -1.78 -17.04
CA THR A 69 -1.39 -1.82 -18.48
C THR A 69 -2.85 -2.19 -18.76
N PHE A 70 -3.53 -2.80 -17.76
CA PHE A 70 -4.94 -3.16 -17.85
C PHE A 70 -5.91 -2.01 -17.51
N ARG A 71 -5.42 -0.90 -16.94
CA ARG A 71 -6.26 0.27 -16.64
C ARG A 71 -6.72 0.94 -17.94
N ASP A 72 -7.95 1.40 -17.95
CA ASP A 72 -8.59 2.04 -19.12
C ASP A 72 -7.88 3.32 -19.56
N TYR A 73 -7.22 4.01 -18.62
CA TYR A 73 -6.45 5.23 -18.87
C TYR A 73 -5.00 4.95 -19.33
N TYR A 74 -4.51 3.70 -19.33
CA TYR A 74 -3.11 3.39 -19.67
C TYR A 74 -2.66 4.01 -21.00
N LYS A 75 -3.47 3.86 -22.05
CA LYS A 75 -3.13 4.35 -23.40
C LYS A 75 -2.92 5.87 -23.46
N GLN A 76 -3.53 6.63 -22.56
CA GLN A 76 -3.38 8.08 -22.49
C GLN A 76 -2.01 8.48 -21.96
N TYR A 77 -1.45 7.67 -21.06
CA TYR A 77 -0.20 7.96 -20.34
C TYR A 77 0.96 7.02 -20.72
N GLU A 78 0.77 6.08 -21.65
CA GLU A 78 1.79 5.12 -22.09
C GLU A 78 3.11 5.81 -22.49
N SER A 79 3.05 7.00 -23.08
CA SER A 79 4.24 7.76 -23.50
C SER A 79 5.06 8.34 -22.34
N LEU A 80 4.53 8.32 -21.11
CA LEU A 80 5.21 8.78 -19.90
C LEU A 80 5.90 7.62 -19.16
N THR A 81 5.82 6.40 -19.66
CA THR A 81 6.47 5.26 -19.01
C THR A 81 7.99 5.32 -19.15
N LEU A 82 8.69 5.01 -18.05
CA LEU A 82 10.16 5.03 -17.94
C LEU A 82 10.77 3.64 -18.16
N GLY A 83 10.07 2.58 -17.77
CA GLY A 83 10.53 1.19 -17.87
C GLY A 83 9.53 0.20 -17.34
N THR A 84 9.83 -1.10 -17.47
CA THR A 84 9.02 -2.18 -16.89
C THR A 84 9.30 -2.30 -15.40
N TYR A 85 8.25 -2.66 -14.65
CA TYR A 85 8.35 -3.02 -13.25
C TYR A 85 8.89 -4.46 -13.14
N GLU A 86 9.89 -4.70 -12.29
CA GLU A 86 10.36 -6.06 -12.00
C GLU A 86 9.25 -6.83 -11.26
N ASN A 87 9.09 -8.10 -11.56
CA ASN A 87 8.10 -9.02 -10.97
C ASN A 87 6.61 -8.74 -11.31
N TRP A 88 6.25 -7.61 -11.90
CA TRP A 88 4.88 -7.29 -12.30
C TRP A 88 4.85 -6.90 -13.80
N GLU A 89 4.68 -7.89 -14.70
CA GLU A 89 4.77 -7.70 -16.16
C GLU A 89 3.74 -6.69 -16.71
N ASP A 90 2.59 -6.59 -16.02
CA ASP A 90 1.49 -5.69 -16.39
C ASP A 90 1.66 -4.26 -15.84
N GLU A 91 2.82 -3.94 -15.27
CA GLU A 91 3.06 -2.66 -14.64
C GLU A 91 4.31 -1.96 -15.19
N LYS A 92 4.27 -0.64 -15.25
CA LYS A 92 5.38 0.17 -15.76
C LYS A 92 5.59 1.41 -14.92
N TRP A 93 6.84 1.69 -14.58
CA TRP A 93 7.23 2.94 -13.94
C TRP A 93 6.84 4.13 -14.79
N VAL A 94 6.39 5.22 -14.16
CA VAL A 94 5.92 6.43 -14.84
C VAL A 94 6.72 7.66 -14.42
N ASP A 95 6.88 8.61 -15.34
CA ASP A 95 7.53 9.90 -15.06
C ASP A 95 6.60 10.80 -14.23
N VAL A 96 6.76 10.72 -12.90
CA VAL A 96 6.01 11.54 -11.93
C VAL A 96 6.38 13.02 -11.97
N SER A 97 7.44 13.40 -12.68
CA SER A 97 7.79 14.80 -12.92
C SER A 97 6.88 15.46 -13.97
N ASP A 98 6.18 14.66 -14.81
CA ASP A 98 5.26 15.19 -15.81
C ASP A 98 3.99 15.76 -15.18
N LYS A 99 3.67 17.00 -15.55
CA LYS A 99 2.50 17.71 -15.01
C LYS A 99 1.15 17.07 -15.36
N ASN A 100 1.07 16.34 -16.49
CA ASN A 100 -0.19 15.71 -16.88
C ASN A 100 -0.44 14.45 -16.06
N TRP A 101 0.63 13.71 -15.69
CA TRP A 101 0.53 12.60 -14.75
C TRP A 101 0.10 13.09 -13.36
N ARG A 102 0.76 14.12 -12.82
CA ARG A 102 0.39 14.71 -11.52
C ARG A 102 -1.05 15.22 -11.50
N LYS A 103 -1.48 15.87 -12.59
CA LYS A 103 -2.87 16.31 -12.70
C LYS A 103 -3.83 15.14 -12.72
N PHE A 104 -3.55 14.11 -13.50
CA PHE A 104 -4.37 12.89 -13.54
C PHE A 104 -4.48 12.24 -12.17
N PHE A 105 -3.36 12.10 -11.46
CA PHE A 105 -3.33 11.54 -10.12
C PHE A 105 -4.20 12.35 -9.13
N SER A 106 -4.07 13.66 -9.15
CA SER A 106 -4.89 14.55 -8.33
C SER A 106 -6.39 14.45 -8.66
N ASP A 107 -6.75 14.43 -9.95
CA ASP A 107 -8.13 14.27 -10.40
C ASP A 107 -8.69 12.88 -9.98
N LYS A 108 -7.87 11.81 -10.05
CA LYS A 108 -8.24 10.46 -9.60
C LYS A 108 -8.43 10.42 -8.08
N ALA A 109 -7.58 11.08 -7.32
CA ALA A 109 -7.75 11.20 -5.88
C ALA A 109 -9.08 11.90 -5.52
N ASP A 110 -9.42 12.99 -6.21
CA ASP A 110 -10.69 13.70 -6.02
C ASP A 110 -11.91 12.82 -6.35
N GLU A 111 -11.82 11.99 -7.42
CA GLU A 111 -12.85 11.01 -7.77
C GLU A 111 -13.06 9.99 -6.63
N LEU A 112 -11.96 9.42 -6.08
CA LEU A 112 -12.01 8.42 -5.02
C LEU A 112 -12.52 9.01 -3.69
N ILE A 113 -12.11 10.23 -3.35
CA ILE A 113 -12.68 10.99 -2.22
C ILE A 113 -14.18 11.17 -2.40
N GLY A 114 -14.62 11.49 -3.62
CA GLY A 114 -16.04 11.63 -3.97
C GLY A 114 -16.84 10.35 -3.74
N LYS A 115 -16.22 9.16 -3.79
CA LYS A 115 -16.83 7.88 -3.42
C LYS A 115 -16.93 7.65 -1.91
N GLY A 116 -16.27 8.47 -1.09
CA GLY A 116 -16.38 8.44 0.38
C GLY A 116 -15.26 7.71 1.12
N VAL A 117 -14.11 7.45 0.48
CA VAL A 117 -12.94 6.87 1.17
C VAL A 117 -12.37 7.82 2.23
N ASP A 118 -11.76 7.27 3.27
CA ASP A 118 -11.20 8.04 4.39
C ASP A 118 -9.71 8.40 4.17
N GLY A 119 -9.02 7.69 3.28
CA GLY A 119 -7.61 7.90 3.02
C GLY A 119 -7.12 7.09 1.82
N PHE A 120 -5.82 7.19 1.60
CA PHE A 120 -5.12 6.56 0.50
C PHE A 120 -4.04 5.60 0.98
N PHE A 121 -3.95 4.45 0.32
CA PHE A 121 -2.81 3.56 0.33
C PHE A 121 -2.02 3.83 -0.96
N VAL A 122 -0.95 4.62 -0.82
CA VAL A 122 -0.20 5.16 -1.95
C VAL A 122 0.94 4.23 -2.29
N ASP A 123 0.85 3.63 -3.44
CA ASP A 123 1.82 2.65 -3.91
C ASP A 123 2.86 3.26 -4.85
N ASN A 124 4.01 2.58 -4.93
CA ASN A 124 5.09 2.86 -5.89
C ASN A 124 5.79 4.22 -5.75
N CYS A 125 5.92 4.74 -4.52
CA CYS A 125 6.89 5.81 -4.25
C CYS A 125 8.32 5.36 -4.56
N ASP A 126 8.54 4.06 -4.74
CA ASP A 126 9.78 3.40 -5.17
C ASP A 126 10.22 3.76 -6.60
N VAL A 127 9.38 4.47 -7.36
CA VAL A 127 9.83 5.15 -8.59
C VAL A 127 11.07 6.01 -8.32
N TYR A 128 11.18 6.59 -7.13
CA TYR A 128 12.37 7.35 -6.74
C TYR A 128 13.59 6.45 -6.46
N TYR A 129 13.40 5.25 -5.93
CA TYR A 129 14.50 4.28 -5.80
C TYR A 129 15.08 3.91 -7.17
N ASN A 130 14.21 3.71 -8.18
CA ASN A 130 14.62 3.31 -9.52
C ASN A 130 15.18 4.48 -10.35
N TYR A 131 14.69 5.69 -10.13
CA TYR A 131 15.03 6.89 -10.91
C TYR A 131 15.37 8.05 -9.96
N GLN A 132 16.54 7.99 -9.31
CA GLN A 132 16.99 8.96 -8.28
C GLN A 132 17.43 10.28 -8.91
N THR A 133 16.47 11.05 -9.41
CA THR A 133 16.69 12.41 -9.90
C THR A 133 15.90 13.44 -9.08
N GLU A 134 16.36 14.70 -9.07
CA GLU A 134 15.64 15.77 -8.38
C GLU A 134 14.24 16.00 -8.95
N GLU A 135 14.04 15.78 -10.24
CA GLU A 135 12.74 15.91 -10.90
C GLU A 135 11.76 14.86 -10.38
N ILE A 136 12.18 13.59 -10.24
CA ILE A 136 11.35 12.51 -9.69
C ILE A 136 11.09 12.74 -8.19
N TYR A 137 12.12 13.10 -7.40
CA TYR A 137 11.96 13.45 -5.98
C TYR A 137 10.92 14.55 -5.79
N ASN A 138 11.01 15.62 -6.56
CA ASN A 138 10.06 16.73 -6.49
C ASN A 138 8.67 16.29 -6.96
N GLY A 139 8.58 15.46 -8.00
CA GLY A 139 7.31 14.91 -8.50
C GLY A 139 6.58 14.12 -7.42
N VAL A 140 7.23 13.14 -6.78
CA VAL A 140 6.67 12.38 -5.65
C VAL A 140 6.27 13.32 -4.51
N SER A 141 7.17 14.26 -4.13
CA SER A 141 6.90 15.21 -3.05
C SER A 141 5.65 16.07 -3.31
N GLU A 142 5.50 16.59 -4.54
CA GLU A 142 4.35 17.45 -4.90
C GLU A 142 3.05 16.65 -4.92
N MET A 143 3.07 15.39 -5.42
CA MET A 143 1.88 14.53 -5.47
C MET A 143 1.40 14.16 -4.06
N LEU A 144 2.31 13.81 -3.15
CA LEU A 144 1.97 13.50 -1.76
C LEU A 144 1.47 14.74 -0.99
N LYS A 145 2.08 15.90 -1.20
CA LYS A 145 1.59 17.18 -0.64
C LYS A 145 0.20 17.53 -1.14
N ASP A 146 -0.09 17.25 -2.40
CA ASP A 146 -1.43 17.45 -2.96
C ASP A 146 -2.45 16.53 -2.23
N LEU A 147 -2.15 15.24 -2.03
CA LEU A 147 -3.00 14.35 -1.24
C LEU A 147 -3.21 14.85 0.19
N LYS A 148 -2.15 15.25 0.88
CA LYS A 148 -2.22 15.82 2.24
C LYS A 148 -3.09 17.07 2.30
N SER A 149 -3.08 17.89 1.24
CA SER A 149 -3.90 19.10 1.16
C SER A 149 -5.41 18.84 1.04
N LYS A 150 -5.81 17.60 0.72
CA LYS A 150 -7.21 17.16 0.59
C LYS A 150 -7.83 16.71 1.92
N ASP A 151 -7.11 16.84 3.03
CA ASP A 151 -7.56 16.47 4.39
C ASP A 151 -7.95 14.97 4.50
N THR A 152 -7.14 14.11 3.89
CA THR A 152 -7.27 12.67 3.89
C THR A 152 -6.06 12.01 4.55
N TYR A 153 -6.22 10.78 5.06
CA TYR A 153 -5.09 10.00 5.58
C TYR A 153 -4.22 9.49 4.42
N VAL A 154 -2.91 9.66 4.50
CA VAL A 154 -1.95 9.23 3.48
C VAL A 154 -1.04 8.16 4.08
N LEU A 155 -1.27 6.91 3.67
CA LEU A 155 -0.47 5.74 4.01
C LEU A 155 0.37 5.35 2.78
N ILE A 156 1.69 5.48 2.86
CA ILE A 156 2.58 5.06 1.76
C ILE A 156 2.89 3.57 1.91
N ASN A 157 2.82 2.82 0.82
CA ASN A 157 3.31 1.43 0.75
C ASN A 157 4.76 1.42 0.26
N GLY A 158 5.67 0.84 1.04
CA GLY A 158 7.11 0.86 0.74
C GLY A 158 7.73 2.25 0.77
N GLY A 159 8.44 2.61 -0.29
CA GLY A 159 8.96 3.96 -0.53
C GLY A 159 10.09 4.41 0.40
N ASP A 160 10.77 3.48 1.05
CA ASP A 160 11.80 3.73 2.08
C ASP A 160 12.85 4.75 1.65
N THR A 161 13.37 4.61 0.43
CA THR A 161 14.38 5.52 -0.12
C THR A 161 13.87 6.95 -0.21
N PHE A 162 12.63 7.15 -0.68
CA PHE A 162 12.03 8.48 -0.77
C PHE A 162 11.71 9.04 0.62
N VAL A 163 11.06 8.25 1.46
CA VAL A 163 10.59 8.69 2.79
C VAL A 163 11.77 9.09 3.68
N LEU A 164 12.82 8.25 3.71
CA LEU A 164 14.02 8.54 4.50
C LEU A 164 14.75 9.79 4.00
N GLU A 165 14.89 9.95 2.70
CA GLU A 165 15.52 11.15 2.13
C GLU A 165 14.66 12.39 2.35
N TYR A 166 13.33 12.27 2.26
CA TYR A 166 12.43 13.39 2.56
C TYR A 166 12.58 13.83 4.02
N LEU A 167 12.59 12.88 4.97
CA LEU A 167 12.81 13.16 6.38
C LEU A 167 14.18 13.82 6.63
N ASP A 168 15.24 13.32 6.01
CA ASP A 168 16.59 13.89 6.16
C ASP A 168 16.72 15.30 5.57
N ARG A 169 16.03 15.60 4.47
CA ARG A 169 16.04 16.92 3.83
C ARG A 169 15.15 17.95 4.56
N ASN A 170 14.01 17.52 5.10
CA ASN A 170 12.97 18.45 5.58
C ASN A 170 12.78 18.41 7.11
N GLY A 171 13.25 17.36 7.78
CA GLY A 171 13.18 17.23 9.25
C GLY A 171 11.82 16.79 9.79
N SER A 172 10.80 16.59 8.95
CA SER A 172 9.49 16.04 9.29
C SER A 172 8.81 15.45 8.06
N LEU A 173 7.91 14.48 8.27
CA LEU A 173 7.05 13.84 7.27
C LEU A 173 5.63 14.43 7.23
N ASP A 174 5.32 15.44 8.06
CA ASP A 174 3.96 15.99 8.24
C ASP A 174 3.29 16.42 6.92
N ASP A 175 4.09 16.93 5.99
CA ASP A 175 3.60 17.46 4.72
C ASP A 175 3.28 16.37 3.68
N VAL A 176 3.73 15.12 3.87
CA VAL A 176 3.69 14.10 2.82
C VAL A 176 2.99 12.80 3.20
N LEU A 177 2.93 12.44 4.51
CA LEU A 177 2.29 11.20 4.94
C LEU A 177 1.80 11.25 6.39
N ASP A 178 0.91 10.31 6.72
CA ASP A 178 0.44 10.03 8.08
C ASP A 178 0.98 8.69 8.59
N GLY A 179 1.29 7.77 7.69
CA GLY A 179 1.83 6.46 8.03
C GLY A 179 2.55 5.80 6.87
N VAL A 180 3.21 4.71 7.18
CA VAL A 180 3.87 3.83 6.22
C VAL A 180 3.42 2.40 6.45
N ASN A 181 3.07 1.70 5.38
CA ASN A 181 3.00 0.25 5.32
C ASN A 181 4.26 -0.27 4.65
N GLN A 182 4.93 -1.25 5.25
CA GLN A 182 6.07 -1.92 4.64
C GLN A 182 5.74 -3.40 4.43
N GLU A 183 5.92 -3.87 3.21
CA GLU A 183 5.75 -5.28 2.89
C GLU A 183 6.97 -6.10 3.30
N SER A 184 6.72 -7.33 3.76
CA SER A 184 7.78 -8.31 4.03
C SER A 184 8.87 -7.80 4.97
N VAL A 185 8.48 -7.27 6.13
CA VAL A 185 9.44 -6.88 7.18
C VAL A 185 10.02 -8.11 7.85
N TYR A 186 9.16 -9.03 8.31
CA TYR A 186 9.54 -10.28 8.94
C TYR A 186 9.61 -11.43 7.94
N THR A 187 8.64 -11.52 7.05
CA THR A 187 8.55 -12.56 6.01
C THR A 187 9.35 -12.19 4.77
N SER A 188 9.52 -13.13 3.86
CA SER A 188 10.17 -12.91 2.57
C SER A 188 9.37 -13.56 1.44
N ILE A 189 9.47 -12.99 0.25
CA ILE A 189 8.87 -13.52 -0.97
C ILE A 189 10.00 -14.08 -1.86
N ASN A 190 9.87 -15.35 -2.26
CA ASN A 190 10.69 -15.91 -3.32
C ASN A 190 9.96 -15.71 -4.66
N TRP A 191 10.41 -14.77 -5.45
CA TRP A 191 9.79 -14.41 -6.72
C TRP A 191 9.92 -15.47 -7.83
N ASP A 192 10.80 -16.49 -7.65
CA ASP A 192 10.94 -17.56 -8.64
C ASP A 192 9.76 -18.55 -8.62
N ASP A 193 9.14 -18.74 -7.46
CA ASP A 193 8.05 -19.71 -7.27
C ASP A 193 6.90 -19.20 -6.39
N GLU A 194 6.91 -17.89 -6.07
CA GLU A 194 5.92 -17.20 -5.23
C GLU A 194 5.76 -17.83 -3.84
N SER A 195 6.79 -18.49 -3.33
CA SER A 195 6.78 -19.05 -2.00
C SER A 195 7.19 -18.04 -0.94
N PHE A 196 6.67 -18.21 0.27
CA PHE A 196 6.93 -17.32 1.39
C PHE A 196 7.90 -17.94 2.39
N GLY A 197 8.83 -17.13 2.87
CA GLY A 197 9.84 -17.51 3.85
C GLY A 197 9.95 -16.51 4.99
N VAL A 198 11.13 -16.42 5.56
CA VAL A 198 11.47 -15.46 6.63
C VAL A 198 12.73 -14.72 6.22
N ASN A 199 12.70 -13.41 6.27
CA ASN A 199 13.86 -12.56 6.01
C ASN A 199 15.02 -12.91 6.94
N ASP A 200 16.23 -12.74 6.46
CA ASP A 200 17.41 -12.79 7.32
C ASP A 200 17.45 -11.62 8.32
N ALA A 201 18.43 -11.61 9.20
CA ALA A 201 18.51 -10.61 10.25
C ALA A 201 18.84 -9.21 9.71
N GLU A 202 19.60 -9.12 8.62
CA GLU A 202 20.04 -7.85 8.02
C GLU A 202 18.87 -7.15 7.35
N GLU A 203 18.09 -7.89 6.56
CA GLU A 203 16.88 -7.37 5.88
C GLU A 203 15.83 -6.92 6.89
N ARG A 204 15.56 -7.75 7.92
CA ARG A 204 14.63 -7.35 8.99
C ARG A 204 15.10 -6.11 9.73
N GLU A 205 16.40 -6.00 10.04
CA GLU A 205 16.95 -4.83 10.72
C GLU A 205 16.82 -3.58 9.84
N TYR A 206 17.01 -3.71 8.54
CA TYR A 206 16.86 -2.61 7.59
C TYR A 206 15.45 -2.03 7.62
N PHE A 207 14.42 -2.85 7.37
CA PHE A 207 13.03 -2.36 7.36
C PHE A 207 12.54 -1.96 8.76
N THR A 208 13.01 -2.63 9.82
CA THR A 208 12.73 -2.18 11.19
C THR A 208 13.29 -0.79 11.46
N ASN A 209 14.52 -0.51 11.06
CA ASN A 209 15.13 0.82 11.23
C ASN A 209 14.37 1.88 10.42
N TYR A 210 13.88 1.54 9.24
CA TYR A 210 13.01 2.41 8.45
C TYR A 210 11.74 2.78 9.21
N LEU A 211 10.97 1.77 9.65
CA LEU A 211 9.72 2.00 10.37
C LEU A 211 9.94 2.68 11.73
N ASP A 212 11.01 2.34 12.46
CA ASP A 212 11.38 3.00 13.71
C ASP A 212 11.65 4.51 13.51
N ARG A 213 12.26 4.92 12.37
CA ARG A 213 12.46 6.34 12.03
C ARG A 213 11.14 7.04 11.71
N VAL A 214 10.23 6.37 10.99
CA VAL A 214 8.89 6.87 10.70
C VAL A 214 8.10 7.11 11.98
N MET A 215 8.10 6.13 12.89
CA MET A 215 7.44 6.24 14.20
C MET A 215 8.09 7.32 15.10
N ALA A 216 9.40 7.50 15.03
CA ALA A 216 10.09 8.56 15.78
C ALA A 216 9.67 9.97 15.33
N ASP A 217 9.20 10.14 14.08
CA ASP A 217 8.59 11.38 13.57
C ASP A 217 7.08 11.48 13.92
N GLY A 218 6.56 10.53 14.72
CA GLY A 218 5.16 10.53 15.18
C GLY A 218 4.16 10.02 14.14
N LYS A 219 4.62 9.27 13.15
CA LYS A 219 3.78 8.67 12.12
C LYS A 219 3.45 7.22 12.45
N ASP A 220 2.37 6.71 11.87
CA ASP A 220 1.96 5.33 12.04
C ASP A 220 2.83 4.38 11.19
N ALA A 221 3.04 3.16 11.71
CA ALA A 221 3.75 2.11 11.02
C ALA A 221 2.91 0.84 10.92
N TYR A 222 2.86 0.27 9.73
CA TYR A 222 2.17 -0.97 9.43
C TYR A 222 3.10 -1.94 8.71
N ALA A 223 2.85 -3.23 8.88
CA ALA A 223 3.51 -4.29 8.13
C ALA A 223 2.48 -5.14 7.38
N LEU A 224 2.72 -5.36 6.11
CA LEU A 224 2.02 -6.35 5.28
C LEU A 224 2.95 -7.55 5.12
N GLU A 225 2.57 -8.66 5.69
CA GLU A 225 3.37 -9.88 5.73
C GLU A 225 2.75 -10.99 4.90
N TYR A 226 3.55 -11.90 4.38
CA TYR A 226 3.07 -12.99 3.55
C TYR A 226 3.48 -14.35 4.12
N ALA A 227 2.52 -15.22 4.43
CA ALA A 227 2.81 -16.53 4.98
C ALA A 227 1.67 -17.54 4.76
N THR A 228 1.99 -18.70 4.18
CA THR A 228 1.12 -19.88 4.13
C THR A 228 1.35 -20.82 5.32
N ASP A 229 2.52 -20.76 5.97
CA ASP A 229 2.81 -21.51 7.21
C ASP A 229 2.35 -20.71 8.43
N ARG A 230 1.42 -21.30 9.19
CA ARG A 230 0.87 -20.66 10.37
C ARG A 230 1.90 -20.26 11.43
N LYS A 231 2.99 -21.03 11.57
CA LYS A 231 4.04 -20.69 12.54
C LYS A 231 4.85 -19.48 12.12
N ILE A 232 5.01 -19.27 10.81
CA ILE A 232 5.63 -18.06 10.27
C ILE A 232 4.69 -16.88 10.49
N ALA A 233 3.41 -17.03 10.15
CA ALA A 233 2.39 -16.02 10.38
C ALA A 233 2.31 -15.59 11.86
N ASP A 234 2.21 -16.56 12.79
CA ASP A 234 2.15 -16.28 14.23
C ASP A 234 3.40 -15.49 14.71
N LYS A 235 4.59 -15.79 14.17
CA LYS A 235 5.83 -15.07 14.50
C LYS A 235 5.89 -13.67 13.89
N ALA A 236 5.39 -13.49 12.66
CA ALA A 236 5.30 -12.16 12.04
C ALA A 236 4.38 -11.25 12.86
N LEU A 237 3.22 -11.76 13.30
CA LEU A 237 2.31 -11.05 14.19
C LEU A 237 2.95 -10.69 15.55
N GLU A 238 3.65 -11.67 16.17
CA GLU A 238 4.36 -11.43 17.43
C GLU A 238 5.43 -10.35 17.27
N TYR A 239 6.21 -10.43 16.18
CA TYR A 239 7.24 -9.45 15.87
C TYR A 239 6.68 -8.03 15.67
N ALA A 240 5.65 -7.89 14.83
CA ALA A 240 5.02 -6.60 14.59
C ALA A 240 4.42 -6.01 15.88
N LYS A 241 3.77 -6.84 16.71
CA LYS A 241 3.23 -6.43 18.01
C LYS A 241 4.33 -5.97 18.97
N GLU A 242 5.47 -6.66 19.03
CA GLU A 242 6.61 -6.24 19.86
C GLU A 242 7.18 -4.90 19.41
N LYS A 243 7.11 -4.61 18.11
CA LYS A 243 7.58 -3.37 17.51
C LYS A 243 6.54 -2.24 17.58
N GLY A 244 5.29 -2.56 17.84
CA GLY A 244 4.19 -1.59 17.88
C GLY A 244 3.63 -1.24 16.51
N TYR A 245 3.83 -2.09 15.50
CA TYR A 245 3.25 -1.93 14.17
C TYR A 245 1.83 -2.46 14.10
N GLY A 246 0.95 -1.80 13.32
CA GLY A 246 -0.21 -2.46 12.75
C GLY A 246 0.25 -3.57 11.81
N VAL A 247 -0.48 -4.68 11.70
CA VAL A 247 -0.02 -5.79 10.86
C VAL A 247 -1.18 -6.52 10.19
N TYR A 248 -0.98 -6.86 8.93
CA TYR A 248 -1.82 -7.81 8.21
C TYR A 248 -0.94 -8.93 7.65
N VAL A 249 -1.41 -10.18 7.74
CA VAL A 249 -0.71 -11.34 7.17
C VAL A 249 -1.60 -11.96 6.11
N SER A 250 -1.16 -11.91 4.87
CA SER A 250 -1.82 -12.56 3.73
C SER A 250 -1.19 -13.92 3.43
N ASP A 251 -1.97 -14.86 2.92
CA ASP A 251 -1.49 -16.14 2.39
C ASP A 251 -1.32 -16.13 0.87
N SER A 252 -1.56 -14.98 0.23
CA SER A 252 -1.48 -14.76 -1.22
C SER A 252 -0.97 -13.37 -1.56
N LEU A 253 -0.25 -13.24 -2.68
CA LEU A 253 0.13 -11.94 -3.27
C LEU A 253 -1.07 -11.21 -3.89
N GLU A 254 -2.16 -11.92 -4.17
CA GLU A 254 -3.37 -11.35 -4.77
C GLU A 254 -4.13 -10.42 -3.80
N LEU A 255 -3.93 -10.52 -2.49
CA LEU A 255 -4.57 -9.69 -1.46
C LEU A 255 -6.11 -9.65 -1.59
N ASN A 256 -6.73 -10.84 -1.72
CA ASN A 256 -8.17 -11.04 -1.90
C ASN A 256 -8.83 -11.84 -0.76
#